data_9fbdeee3fd1bde56f049d5ad07750040
#
_entry.id   9fbdeee3fd1bde56f049d5ad07750040
#
_cell.length_a   1.000
_cell.length_b   1.000
_cell.length_c   1.000
_cell.angle_alpha   90.00
_cell.angle_beta   90.00
_cell.angle_gamma   90.00
#
_symmetry.space_group_name_H-M   'P 1'
#
loop_
_entity.id
_entity.type
_entity.pdbx_description
1 polymer ?
#
loop_
_entity_poly.entity_id
_entity_poly.type
_entity_poly.pdbx_seq_one_letter_code
_entity_poly.pdbx_strand_id
1 'polypeptide(L)'
;MKKHLTVLALLLCSPILMGMSSQSVQNSVQNMVRAEAIRQGVPVSLALSVAKHESGFKCHVVGKAGERGVMQIKPATARGIGYRGPASGLSHCATGIRYGMMYLKMAYKKAGGNFYRAAIYYNGGLGSKKKRSIYADKVHKKAYVKKAPVRTSRRISGVHDFGRDNGR
;
A
#
# COMPACT_ATOMS: atom_id res chain seq x y z
N MET A 1 57.59 -37.24 28.89
CA MET A 1 56.32 -37.61 28.26
C MET A 1 55.42 -36.39 28.31
N LYS A 2 55.35 -35.59 27.22
CA LYS A 2 54.55 -34.35 27.15
C LYS A 2 53.31 -34.64 26.28
N LYS A 3 52.10 -34.56 26.87
CA LYS A 3 50.81 -34.74 26.19
C LYS A 3 50.38 -33.40 25.61
N HIS A 4 50.33 -33.28 24.28
CA HIS A 4 49.79 -32.13 23.60
C HIS A 4 48.25 -32.25 23.53
N LEU A 5 47.55 -31.34 24.15
CA LEU A 5 46.10 -31.20 24.13
C LEU A 5 45.74 -30.27 22.98
N THR A 6 45.27 -30.85 21.85
CA THR A 6 44.81 -30.09 20.69
C THR A 6 43.36 -29.69 20.91
N VAL A 7 43.14 -28.41 21.18
CA VAL A 7 41.77 -27.83 21.30
C VAL A 7 41.28 -27.54 19.89
N LEU A 8 40.34 -28.35 19.39
CA LEU A 8 39.63 -28.14 18.12
C LEU A 8 38.50 -27.16 18.35
N ALA A 9 38.70 -25.89 17.97
CA ALA A 9 37.66 -24.88 17.99
C ALA A 9 36.71 -25.08 16.79
N LEU A 10 35.50 -25.66 17.03
CA LEU A 10 34.41 -25.69 16.07
C LEU A 10 33.81 -24.30 15.97
N LEU A 11 34.16 -23.59 14.91
CA LEU A 11 33.41 -22.37 14.47
C LEU A 11 32.04 -22.80 13.93
N LEU A 12 31.01 -22.67 14.76
CA LEU A 12 29.63 -22.78 14.36
C LEU A 12 29.27 -21.53 13.56
N CYS A 13 29.48 -21.61 12.24
CA CYS A 13 28.96 -20.65 11.29
C CYS A 13 27.45 -20.91 11.14
N SER A 14 26.63 -20.32 11.99
CA SER A 14 25.17 -20.34 11.86
C SER A 14 24.76 -19.46 10.68
N PRO A 15 24.11 -19.98 9.63
CA PRO A 15 23.51 -19.13 8.62
C PRO A 15 22.33 -18.39 9.24
N ILE A 16 22.48 -17.08 9.47
CA ILE A 16 21.36 -16.21 9.81
C ILE A 16 20.49 -16.10 8.54
N LEU A 17 19.50 -17.00 8.43
CA LEU A 17 18.40 -16.84 7.49
C LEU A 17 17.59 -15.61 7.95
N MET A 18 17.90 -14.44 7.42
CA MET A 18 17.05 -13.26 7.53
C MET A 18 15.77 -13.50 6.72
N GLY A 19 14.81 -14.21 7.28
CA GLY A 19 13.46 -14.28 6.76
C GLY A 19 12.84 -12.89 6.82
N MET A 20 12.53 -12.30 5.66
CA MET A 20 11.73 -11.05 5.63
C MET A 20 10.43 -11.29 6.38
N SER A 21 10.15 -10.51 7.43
CA SER A 21 8.91 -10.64 8.17
C SER A 21 7.71 -10.29 7.26
N SER A 22 6.56 -10.91 7.49
CA SER A 22 5.33 -10.62 6.73
C SER A 22 4.97 -9.13 6.77
N GLN A 23 5.35 -8.43 7.83
CA GLN A 23 5.16 -6.99 7.98
C GLN A 23 6.05 -6.18 7.02
N SER A 24 7.31 -6.59 6.79
CA SER A 24 8.21 -5.91 5.85
C SER A 24 7.72 -6.04 4.41
N VAL A 25 7.23 -7.20 4.03
CA VAL A 25 6.61 -7.43 2.72
C VAL A 25 5.36 -6.57 2.52
N GLN A 26 4.48 -6.51 3.52
CA GLN A 26 3.29 -5.67 3.45
C GLN A 26 3.63 -4.18 3.35
N ASN A 27 4.65 -3.72 4.06
CA ASN A 27 5.13 -2.33 3.97
C ASN A 27 5.67 -2.02 2.57
N SER A 28 6.41 -2.94 1.96
CA SER A 28 6.89 -2.82 0.58
C SER A 28 5.72 -2.68 -0.40
N VAL A 29 4.70 -3.54 -0.33
CA VAL A 29 3.52 -3.46 -1.19
C VAL A 29 2.73 -2.16 -0.97
N GLN A 30 2.60 -1.68 0.27
CA GLN A 30 1.99 -0.38 0.55
C GLN A 30 2.74 0.77 -0.14
N ASN A 31 4.08 0.72 -0.16
CA ASN A 31 4.89 1.72 -0.84
C ASN A 31 4.68 1.67 -2.37
N MET A 32 4.56 0.47 -2.95
CA MET A 32 4.20 0.32 -4.37
C MET A 32 2.83 0.94 -4.68
N VAL A 33 1.83 0.71 -3.83
CA VAL A 33 0.49 1.32 -3.98
C VAL A 33 0.56 2.85 -3.90
N ARG A 34 1.36 3.41 -2.96
CA ARG A 34 1.57 4.86 -2.83
C ARG A 34 2.19 5.46 -4.09
N ALA A 35 3.29 4.87 -4.54
CA ALA A 35 4.02 5.35 -5.72
C ALA A 35 3.12 5.33 -6.96
N GLU A 36 2.38 4.25 -7.17
CA GLU A 36 1.49 4.13 -8.31
C GLU A 36 0.28 5.09 -8.22
N ALA A 37 -0.25 5.32 -7.01
CA ALA A 37 -1.31 6.31 -6.80
C ALA A 37 -0.85 7.72 -7.17
N ILE A 38 0.35 8.12 -6.72
CA ILE A 38 0.96 9.41 -7.06
C ILE A 38 1.15 9.50 -8.58
N ARG A 39 1.76 8.48 -9.21
CA ARG A 39 2.02 8.44 -10.65
C ARG A 39 0.74 8.59 -11.48
N GLN A 40 -0.38 8.04 -11.02
CA GLN A 40 -1.65 8.10 -11.75
C GLN A 40 -2.56 9.26 -11.33
N GLY A 41 -2.19 10.05 -10.32
CA GLY A 41 -3.00 11.16 -9.81
C GLY A 41 -4.25 10.71 -9.05
N VAL A 42 -4.16 9.55 -8.35
CA VAL A 42 -5.20 9.06 -7.44
C VAL A 42 -4.82 9.45 -6.02
N PRO A 43 -5.75 9.96 -5.19
CA PRO A 43 -5.45 10.24 -3.80
C PRO A 43 -4.91 9.01 -3.06
N VAL A 44 -3.73 9.15 -2.46
CA VAL A 44 -3.02 8.04 -1.81
C VAL A 44 -3.86 7.37 -0.71
N SER A 45 -4.62 8.17 0.07
CA SER A 45 -5.50 7.65 1.13
C SER A 45 -6.61 6.76 0.57
N LEU A 46 -7.21 7.13 -0.57
CA LEU A 46 -8.21 6.31 -1.25
C LEU A 46 -7.58 5.00 -1.76
N ALA A 47 -6.46 5.09 -2.46
CA ALA A 47 -5.75 3.93 -3.02
C ALA A 47 -5.36 2.92 -1.95
N LEU A 48 -4.77 3.38 -0.83
CA LEU A 48 -4.40 2.53 0.30
C LEU A 48 -5.63 1.90 0.99
N SER A 49 -6.73 2.63 1.10
CA SER A 49 -7.95 2.12 1.72
C SER A 49 -8.60 1.03 0.87
N VAL A 50 -8.64 1.21 -0.44
CA VAL A 50 -9.07 0.19 -1.39
C VAL A 50 -8.16 -1.05 -1.30
N ALA A 51 -6.85 -0.90 -1.49
CA ALA A 51 -5.92 -2.04 -1.46
C ALA A 51 -5.96 -2.80 -0.11
N LYS A 52 -6.08 -2.09 1.01
CA LYS A 52 -6.24 -2.71 2.34
C LYS A 52 -7.54 -3.50 2.45
N HIS A 53 -8.63 -3.00 1.87
CA HIS A 53 -9.92 -3.68 1.91
C HIS A 53 -9.96 -4.89 0.99
N GLU A 54 -9.37 -4.77 -0.22
CA GLU A 54 -9.41 -5.81 -1.25
C GLU A 54 -8.59 -7.05 -0.89
N SER A 55 -7.35 -6.87 -0.45
CA SER A 55 -6.43 -7.99 -0.24
C SER A 55 -5.62 -7.93 1.06
N GLY A 56 -5.71 -6.83 1.82
CA GLY A 56 -4.77 -6.57 2.90
C GLY A 56 -3.33 -6.38 2.41
N PHE A 57 -3.15 -5.89 1.17
CA PHE A 57 -1.86 -5.74 0.48
C PHE A 57 -1.19 -7.06 0.10
N LYS A 58 -1.93 -8.12 -0.10
CA LYS A 58 -1.42 -9.42 -0.54
C LYS A 58 -1.50 -9.52 -2.07
N CYS A 59 -0.37 -9.85 -2.72
CA CYS A 59 -0.28 -9.87 -4.18
C CYS A 59 -0.95 -11.07 -4.83
N HIS A 60 -0.91 -12.23 -4.19
CA HIS A 60 -1.34 -13.51 -4.80
C HIS A 60 -2.76 -13.92 -4.44
N VAL A 61 -3.58 -12.99 -3.94
CA VAL A 61 -4.98 -13.28 -3.60
C VAL A 61 -5.81 -13.43 -4.86
N VAL A 62 -6.62 -14.48 -4.88
CA VAL A 62 -7.64 -14.73 -5.89
C VAL A 62 -8.99 -14.68 -5.20
N GLY A 63 -9.86 -13.77 -5.65
CA GLY A 63 -11.22 -13.63 -5.14
C GLY A 63 -12.17 -14.70 -5.69
N LYS A 64 -13.35 -14.83 -5.08
CA LYS A 64 -14.35 -15.87 -5.43
C LYS A 64 -14.86 -15.74 -6.87
N ALA A 65 -14.91 -14.53 -7.43
CA ALA A 65 -15.32 -14.27 -8.81
C ALA A 65 -14.11 -14.07 -9.76
N GLY A 66 -12.93 -14.58 -9.36
CA GLY A 66 -11.70 -14.54 -10.15
C GLY A 66 -10.96 -13.21 -10.14
N GLU A 67 -11.29 -12.31 -9.20
CA GLU A 67 -10.52 -11.09 -8.96
C GLU A 67 -9.09 -11.43 -8.58
N ARG A 68 -8.10 -10.57 -8.94
CA ARG A 68 -6.68 -10.87 -8.78
C ARG A 68 -5.91 -9.76 -8.10
N GLY A 69 -4.99 -10.17 -7.25
CA GLY A 69 -3.90 -9.36 -6.74
C GLY A 69 -4.28 -8.32 -5.69
N VAL A 70 -3.39 -7.36 -5.49
CA VAL A 70 -3.49 -6.34 -4.44
C VAL A 70 -4.79 -5.53 -4.51
N MET A 71 -5.22 -5.21 -5.71
CA MET A 71 -6.38 -4.36 -5.97
C MET A 71 -7.63 -5.17 -6.34
N GLN A 72 -7.57 -6.50 -6.34
CA GLN A 72 -8.67 -7.40 -6.68
C GLN A 72 -9.42 -6.99 -7.97
N ILE A 73 -8.63 -6.73 -9.03
CA ILE A 73 -9.22 -6.40 -10.33
C ILE A 73 -9.64 -7.67 -11.08
N LYS A 74 -10.80 -7.63 -11.71
CA LYS A 74 -11.27 -8.72 -12.58
C LYS A 74 -10.45 -8.74 -13.88
N PRO A 75 -10.04 -9.93 -14.38
CA PRO A 75 -9.31 -10.02 -15.65
C PRO A 75 -10.06 -9.37 -16.81
N ALA A 76 -11.39 -9.50 -16.88
CA ALA A 76 -12.20 -8.85 -17.90
C ALA A 76 -12.12 -7.31 -17.82
N THR A 77 -12.19 -6.75 -16.60
CA THR A 77 -12.04 -5.30 -16.38
C THR A 77 -10.64 -4.84 -16.81
N ALA A 78 -9.59 -5.56 -16.41
CA ALA A 78 -8.23 -5.24 -16.80
C ALA A 78 -8.02 -5.28 -18.31
N ARG A 79 -8.61 -6.27 -19.01
CA ARG A 79 -8.57 -6.34 -20.49
C ARG A 79 -9.28 -5.16 -21.14
N GLY A 80 -10.43 -4.74 -20.60
CA GLY A 80 -11.17 -3.57 -21.08
C GLY A 80 -10.38 -2.26 -21.00
N ILE A 81 -9.35 -2.19 -20.13
CA ILE A 81 -8.48 -1.03 -20.00
C ILE A 81 -7.05 -1.27 -20.50
N GLY A 82 -6.88 -2.26 -21.38
CA GLY A 82 -5.65 -2.47 -22.14
C GLY A 82 -4.71 -3.55 -21.63
N TYR A 83 -5.06 -4.36 -20.64
CA TYR A 83 -4.26 -5.52 -20.22
C TYR A 83 -4.34 -6.63 -21.29
N ARG A 84 -3.16 -7.20 -21.66
CA ARG A 84 -3.07 -8.25 -22.70
C ARG A 84 -2.45 -9.55 -22.19
N GLY A 85 -2.03 -9.58 -20.91
CA GLY A 85 -1.42 -10.77 -20.32
C GLY A 85 -2.43 -11.82 -19.82
N PRO A 86 -1.94 -12.97 -19.33
CA PRO A 86 -2.77 -14.00 -18.71
C PRO A 86 -3.35 -13.50 -17.38
N ALA A 87 -4.48 -14.08 -16.96
CA ALA A 87 -5.14 -13.68 -15.71
C ALA A 87 -4.20 -13.77 -14.49
N SER A 88 -3.31 -14.78 -14.46
CA SER A 88 -2.29 -14.96 -13.42
C SER A 88 -1.32 -13.79 -13.29
N GLY A 89 -1.03 -13.10 -14.39
CA GLY A 89 -0.15 -11.92 -14.40
C GLY A 89 -0.67 -10.77 -13.54
N LEU A 90 -1.98 -10.67 -13.31
CA LEU A 90 -2.57 -9.68 -12.39
C LEU A 90 -2.29 -9.99 -10.91
N SER A 91 -1.81 -11.19 -10.59
CA SER A 91 -1.34 -11.55 -9.26
C SER A 91 0.12 -11.11 -9.00
N HIS A 92 0.87 -10.67 -10.01
CA HIS A 92 2.13 -9.96 -9.79
C HIS A 92 1.85 -8.58 -9.22
N CYS A 93 2.50 -8.23 -8.11
CA CYS A 93 2.24 -7.00 -7.34
C CYS A 93 2.17 -5.76 -8.24
N ALA A 94 3.22 -5.49 -9.01
CA ALA A 94 3.30 -4.31 -9.86
C ALA A 94 2.19 -4.26 -10.91
N THR A 95 1.92 -5.39 -11.59
CA THR A 95 0.91 -5.48 -12.64
C THR A 95 -0.50 -5.28 -12.06
N GLY A 96 -0.84 -6.01 -10.99
CA GLY A 96 -2.16 -5.90 -10.35
C GLY A 96 -2.42 -4.50 -9.78
N ILE A 97 -1.40 -3.88 -9.17
CA ILE A 97 -1.49 -2.51 -8.67
C ILE A 97 -1.69 -1.53 -9.82
N ARG A 98 -0.92 -1.64 -10.91
CA ARG A 98 -1.02 -0.74 -12.07
C ARG A 98 -2.43 -0.74 -12.67
N TYR A 99 -2.95 -1.90 -13.04
CA TYR A 99 -4.27 -1.98 -13.68
C TYR A 99 -5.43 -1.71 -12.72
N GLY A 100 -5.33 -2.16 -11.47
CA GLY A 100 -6.30 -1.80 -10.44
C GLY A 100 -6.33 -0.30 -10.17
N MET A 101 -5.17 0.37 -10.18
CA MET A 101 -5.08 1.82 -10.01
C MET A 101 -5.64 2.59 -11.21
N MET A 102 -5.39 2.10 -12.44
CA MET A 102 -6.02 2.68 -13.64
C MET A 102 -7.55 2.66 -13.54
N TYR A 103 -8.12 1.54 -13.10
CA TYR A 103 -9.56 1.43 -12.91
C TYR A 103 -10.07 2.32 -11.77
N LEU A 104 -9.33 2.41 -10.66
CA LEU A 104 -9.66 3.31 -9.54
C LEU A 104 -9.62 4.78 -9.96
N LYS A 105 -8.65 5.16 -10.81
CA LYS A 105 -8.60 6.51 -11.41
C LYS A 105 -9.84 6.82 -12.23
N MET A 106 -10.30 5.88 -13.05
CA MET A 106 -11.54 6.04 -13.81
C MET A 106 -12.75 6.22 -12.89
N ALA A 107 -12.85 5.38 -11.85
CA ALA A 107 -13.89 5.49 -10.83
C ALA A 107 -13.85 6.83 -10.10
N TYR A 108 -12.67 7.31 -9.73
CA TYR A 108 -12.46 8.57 -9.02
C TYR A 108 -12.82 9.78 -9.90
N LYS A 109 -12.38 9.78 -11.16
CA LYS A 109 -12.76 10.83 -12.13
C LYS A 109 -14.28 10.86 -12.35
N LYS A 110 -14.91 9.71 -12.58
CA LYS A 110 -16.37 9.61 -12.75
C LYS A 110 -17.13 10.07 -11.50
N ALA A 111 -16.55 9.88 -10.32
CA ALA A 111 -17.12 10.34 -9.06
C ALA A 111 -16.96 11.85 -8.81
N GLY A 112 -16.34 12.61 -9.73
CA GLY A 112 -16.06 14.03 -9.53
C GLY A 112 -15.17 14.30 -8.32
N GLY A 113 -14.24 13.38 -7.99
CA GLY A 113 -13.35 13.50 -6.84
C GLY A 113 -13.96 13.01 -5.50
N ASN A 114 -15.20 12.56 -5.48
CA ASN A 114 -15.84 12.04 -4.27
C ASN A 114 -15.36 10.62 -3.96
N PHE A 115 -14.68 10.42 -2.82
CA PHE A 115 -14.10 9.14 -2.41
C PHE A 115 -15.13 8.04 -2.21
N TYR A 116 -16.25 8.37 -1.58
CA TYR A 116 -17.33 7.41 -1.32
C TYR A 116 -17.94 6.90 -2.63
N ARG A 117 -18.20 7.83 -3.53
CA ARG A 117 -18.75 7.52 -4.85
C ARG A 117 -17.76 6.75 -5.71
N ALA A 118 -16.47 7.08 -5.63
CA ALA A 118 -15.39 6.35 -6.31
C ALA A 118 -15.34 4.89 -5.84
N ALA A 119 -15.46 4.65 -4.54
CA ALA A 119 -15.51 3.30 -3.98
C ALA A 119 -16.75 2.50 -4.48
N ILE A 120 -17.92 3.14 -4.59
CA ILE A 120 -19.10 2.51 -5.19
C ILE A 120 -18.82 2.09 -6.63
N TYR A 121 -18.24 2.98 -7.44
CA TYR A 121 -17.93 2.69 -8.85
C TYR A 121 -16.84 1.64 -8.98
N TYR A 122 -15.84 1.64 -8.11
CA TYR A 122 -14.78 0.66 -8.13
C TYR A 122 -15.33 -0.76 -7.91
N ASN A 123 -16.13 -0.96 -6.86
CA ASN A 123 -16.67 -2.26 -6.51
C ASN A 123 -17.87 -2.69 -7.38
N GLY A 124 -18.75 -1.75 -7.69
CA GLY A 124 -20.02 -2.02 -8.38
C GLY A 124 -19.98 -1.80 -9.90
N GLY A 125 -18.83 -1.40 -10.44
CA GLY A 125 -18.71 -1.00 -11.86
C GLY A 125 -19.02 0.47 -12.10
N LEU A 126 -18.43 1.04 -13.16
CA LEU A 126 -18.59 2.46 -13.50
C LEU A 126 -20.04 2.86 -13.82
N GLY A 127 -20.89 1.90 -14.20
CA GLY A 127 -22.31 2.11 -14.46
C GLY A 127 -23.21 2.04 -13.22
N SER A 128 -22.66 1.82 -12.03
CA SER A 128 -23.44 1.61 -10.80
C SER A 128 -24.33 2.81 -10.47
N LYS A 129 -25.63 2.55 -10.31
CA LYS A 129 -26.65 3.55 -9.85
C LYS A 129 -26.83 3.55 -8.33
N LYS A 130 -26.11 2.70 -7.59
CA LYS A 130 -26.21 2.61 -6.14
C LYS A 130 -25.85 3.94 -5.49
N LYS A 131 -26.65 4.40 -4.54
CA LYS A 131 -26.36 5.61 -3.75
C LYS A 131 -25.53 5.30 -2.51
N ARG A 132 -25.65 4.07 -1.96
CA ARG A 132 -24.93 3.57 -0.76
C ARG A 132 -24.37 2.18 -0.99
N SER A 133 -23.30 1.84 -0.24
CA SER A 133 -22.66 0.52 -0.32
C SER A 133 -21.85 0.26 0.95
N ILE A 134 -22.04 -0.91 1.56
CA ILE A 134 -21.25 -1.38 2.71
C ILE A 134 -19.75 -1.36 2.39
N TYR A 135 -19.38 -1.70 1.16
CA TYR A 135 -18.00 -1.60 0.68
C TYR A 135 -17.49 -0.15 0.77
N ALA A 136 -18.26 0.80 0.23
CA ALA A 136 -17.89 2.21 0.23
C ALA A 136 -17.80 2.77 1.66
N ASP A 137 -18.69 2.36 2.58
CA ASP A 137 -18.62 2.73 4.00
C ASP A 137 -17.28 2.28 4.62
N LYS A 138 -16.87 1.03 4.37
CA LYS A 138 -15.60 0.47 4.89
C LYS A 138 -14.37 1.18 4.32
N VAL A 139 -14.36 1.43 3.01
CA VAL A 139 -13.24 2.12 2.33
C VAL A 139 -13.14 3.57 2.79
N HIS A 140 -14.27 4.28 2.85
CA HIS A 140 -14.33 5.69 3.26
C HIS A 140 -13.88 5.89 4.71
N LYS A 141 -14.37 5.07 5.64
CA LYS A 141 -13.97 5.12 7.06
C LYS A 141 -12.45 4.96 7.21
N LYS A 142 -11.84 4.02 6.49
CA LYS A 142 -10.38 3.79 6.51
C LYS A 142 -9.59 4.95 5.89
N ALA A 143 -10.10 5.58 4.83
CA ALA A 143 -9.47 6.73 4.19
C ALA A 143 -9.47 7.96 5.09
N TYR A 144 -10.56 8.19 5.82
CA TYR A 144 -10.73 9.32 6.73
C TYR A 144 -9.80 9.22 7.95
N VAL A 145 -9.69 8.05 8.57
CA VAL A 145 -8.82 7.84 9.75
C VAL A 145 -7.34 8.14 9.44
N LYS A 146 -6.88 7.91 8.21
CA LYS A 146 -5.50 8.23 7.81
C LYS A 146 -5.26 9.68 7.40
N LYS A 147 -6.32 10.50 7.29
CA LYS A 147 -6.21 11.93 6.99
C LYS A 147 -6.09 12.80 8.26
N ALA A 148 -6.11 12.20 9.46
CA ALA A 148 -5.80 12.92 10.69
C ALA A 148 -4.40 13.57 10.56
N PRO A 149 -4.24 14.86 10.92
CA PRO A 149 -3.00 15.57 10.72
C PRO A 149 -1.87 14.86 11.45
N VAL A 150 -0.74 14.68 10.77
CA VAL A 150 0.53 14.42 11.44
C VAL A 150 0.71 15.60 12.40
N ARG A 151 0.55 15.36 13.70
CA ARG A 151 0.95 16.34 14.70
C ARG A 151 2.45 16.56 14.49
N THR A 152 2.79 17.61 13.77
CA THR A 152 4.15 18.11 13.74
C THR A 152 4.55 18.36 15.19
N SER A 153 5.41 17.51 15.68
CA SER A 153 6.05 17.64 16.99
C SER A 153 6.65 19.04 17.08
N ARG A 154 6.00 19.82 17.92
CA ARG A 154 6.48 20.95 18.69
C ARG A 154 7.88 21.47 18.32
N ARG A 155 7.88 22.70 17.77
CA ARG A 155 8.97 23.64 17.76
C ARG A 155 9.79 23.51 19.05
N ILE A 156 11.06 23.13 18.94
CA ILE A 156 12.04 23.26 20.01
C ILE A 156 12.38 24.75 20.09
N SER A 157 11.67 25.51 20.90
CA SER A 157 12.04 26.84 21.34
C SER A 157 13.07 26.70 22.47
N GLY A 158 14.32 26.84 22.13
CA GLY A 158 15.44 26.77 23.05
C GLY A 158 16.72 27.24 22.37
N VAL A 159 16.68 28.38 21.71
CA VAL A 159 17.91 29.11 21.42
C VAL A 159 18.17 29.97 22.64
N HIS A 160 19.13 29.55 23.47
CA HIS A 160 19.72 30.37 24.48
C HIS A 160 20.44 31.55 23.79
N ASP A 161 19.90 32.75 24.06
CA ASP A 161 20.54 34.02 23.77
C ASP A 161 21.80 34.12 24.65
N PHE A 162 22.98 33.96 24.02
CA PHE A 162 24.25 34.27 24.66
C PHE A 162 24.46 35.77 24.58
N GLY A 163 24.32 36.39 25.75
CA GLY A 163 24.44 37.81 25.98
C GLY A 163 25.70 38.43 25.33
N ARG A 164 25.48 39.55 24.70
CA ARG A 164 26.49 40.55 24.36
C ARG A 164 26.95 41.20 25.63
N ASP A 165 28.13 40.82 26.09
CA ASP A 165 28.86 41.57 27.06
C ASP A 165 29.68 42.68 26.36
N ASN A 166 29.17 43.92 26.47
CA ASN A 166 29.94 45.10 26.11
C ASN A 166 30.68 45.54 27.36
N GLY A 167 31.95 45.10 27.49
CA GLY A 167 32.88 45.63 28.47
C GLY A 167 33.53 46.89 27.96
N ARG A 168 33.51 47.88 28.80
CA ARG A 168 34.41 49.03 28.80
C ARG A 168 35.67 48.68 29.56
#